data_a9dc7fef9a297112c7e42139acedc6af
#
_entry.id   a9dc7fef9a297112c7e42139acedc6af
#
_cell.length_a   1.000
_cell.length_b   1.000
_cell.length_c   1.000
_cell.angle_alpha   90.00
_cell.angle_beta   90.00
_cell.angle_gamma   90.00
#
_symmetry.space_group_name_H-M   'P 1'
#
loop_
_entity.id
_entity.type
_entity.pdbx_description
1 polymer ?
#
loop_
_entity_poly.entity_id
_entity_poly.type
_entity_poly.pdbx_seq_one_letter_code
_entity_poly.pdbx_strand_id
1 'polypeptide(L)'
;MADDVQGSPLVDAAVRRAMWRLLPFLGLCYLLNYVDRVNVGFAALRMNPDLGLSAAAYGLGAGLFFVGYFFFEVPSNVVLHRVGARLWIARIMVTWGIVASSTAFVTNELGFYAVRFLLGVAEAGFFPGIILYLTYWFPRARRARVVALFFLAVPLSTVLGAPLSTWLIENGDGVLGFEQGWRFMFFAEGVPAVLVGLLVLVLLPDRPTKARWLEPDAARALEARITAEDAAQVPGTTGMRDALRDGRVVALSVVYFGVVFGLYVLAFFLPQVVSDLQEQFGVEFSLVQIGLITAVPYAVASVVMVLNARHSDATRERTLHVAVPALVGAAGVAVALFLDSPYLVIAAMCVCASGVFAAIPVIWQIPPTFLTGVGAAAGIALINSFGNLSGFVGPYLTGWLQGVTGDFRAGMFVVAGFMVLAAVVVLVVGRRVGTRDDGAPTTAGVRS
;
A
#
# COMPACT_ATOMS: atom_id res chain seq x y z
N MET A 1 -40.29 1.01 11.11
CA MET A 1 -39.32 2.03 11.56
C MET A 1 -37.84 1.73 11.15
N ALA A 2 -37.49 0.53 10.74
CA ALA A 2 -36.11 0.21 10.29
C ALA A 2 -35.87 0.46 8.79
N ASP A 3 -36.91 0.46 7.96
CA ASP A 3 -36.78 0.61 6.48
C ASP A 3 -36.63 2.07 6.02
N ASP A 4 -37.00 3.06 6.82
CA ASP A 4 -36.93 4.48 6.44
C ASP A 4 -35.51 5.10 6.55
N VAL A 5 -34.52 4.36 7.08
CA VAL A 5 -33.15 4.89 7.31
C VAL A 5 -32.22 4.63 6.10
N GLN A 6 -32.65 3.84 5.11
CA GLN A 6 -31.77 3.46 3.96
C GLN A 6 -31.54 4.59 2.96
N GLY A 7 -32.23 5.69 3.00
CA GLY A 7 -32.11 6.82 2.09
C GLY A 7 -32.30 8.18 2.75
N SER A 8 -31.96 8.32 4.04
CA SER A 8 -32.13 9.60 4.73
C SER A 8 -31.23 10.67 4.07
N PRO A 9 -31.80 11.76 3.51
CA PRO A 9 -31.04 12.87 2.95
C PRO A 9 -30.00 13.45 3.91
N LEU A 10 -30.27 13.40 5.22
CA LEU A 10 -29.37 13.84 6.28
C LEU A 10 -28.11 12.97 6.35
N VAL A 11 -28.24 11.64 6.28
CA VAL A 11 -27.12 10.71 6.29
C VAL A 11 -26.25 10.89 5.03
N ASP A 12 -26.86 11.00 3.86
CA ASP A 12 -26.14 11.23 2.60
C ASP A 12 -25.41 12.58 2.58
N ALA A 13 -25.99 13.62 3.14
CA ALA A 13 -25.34 14.92 3.30
C ALA A 13 -24.14 14.85 4.27
N ALA A 14 -24.31 14.15 5.41
CA ALA A 14 -23.22 13.93 6.37
C ALA A 14 -22.06 13.13 5.75
N VAL A 15 -22.36 12.03 5.04
CA VAL A 15 -21.37 11.21 4.35
C VAL A 15 -20.61 12.04 3.30
N ARG A 16 -21.31 12.83 2.46
CA ARG A 16 -20.67 13.72 1.50
C ARG A 16 -19.71 14.71 2.16
N ARG A 17 -20.16 15.37 3.23
CA ARG A 17 -19.33 16.30 4.00
C ARG A 17 -18.11 15.62 4.60
N ALA A 18 -18.29 14.43 5.18
CA ALA A 18 -17.20 13.61 5.72
C ALA A 18 -16.19 13.22 4.63
N MET A 19 -16.65 12.80 3.45
CA MET A 19 -15.77 12.47 2.32
C MET A 19 -14.87 13.66 1.94
N TRP A 20 -15.44 14.83 1.74
CA TRP A 20 -14.67 16.01 1.31
C TRP A 20 -13.75 16.58 2.39
N ARG A 21 -14.03 16.34 3.66
CA ARG A 21 -13.24 16.89 4.75
C ARG A 21 -12.21 15.92 5.31
N LEU A 22 -12.54 14.64 5.41
CA LEU A 22 -11.66 13.65 6.01
C LEU A 22 -10.74 13.00 4.98
N LEU A 23 -11.25 12.61 3.79
CA LEU A 23 -10.45 11.86 2.83
C LEU A 23 -9.22 12.60 2.29
N PRO A 24 -9.28 13.90 1.95
CA PRO A 24 -8.07 14.61 1.51
C PRO A 24 -6.99 14.65 2.59
N PHE A 25 -7.39 14.85 3.86
CA PHE A 25 -6.45 14.89 4.97
C PHE A 25 -5.87 13.49 5.28
N LEU A 26 -6.70 12.46 5.31
CA LEU A 26 -6.24 11.08 5.47
C LEU A 26 -5.39 10.63 4.27
N GLY A 27 -5.76 11.06 3.07
CA GLY A 27 -4.96 10.84 1.86
C GLY A 27 -3.58 11.48 1.95
N LEU A 28 -3.48 12.72 2.50
CA LEU A 28 -2.20 13.37 2.80
C LEU A 28 -1.39 12.57 3.81
N CYS A 29 -2.02 12.10 4.90
CA CYS A 29 -1.33 11.25 5.89
C CYS A 29 -0.75 9.98 5.24
N TYR A 30 -1.50 9.35 4.33
CA TYR A 30 -1.07 8.13 3.65
C TYR A 30 -0.03 8.39 2.56
N LEU A 31 -0.13 9.54 1.90
CA LEU A 31 0.87 10.01 0.93
C LEU A 31 2.23 10.19 1.62
N LEU A 32 2.28 10.91 2.75
CA LEU A 32 3.49 11.06 3.55
C LEU A 32 4.04 9.71 4.01
N ASN A 33 3.16 8.81 4.46
CA ASN A 33 3.53 7.47 4.87
C ASN A 33 4.26 6.70 3.75
N TYR A 34 3.74 6.76 2.52
CA TYR A 34 4.38 6.06 1.41
C TYR A 34 5.60 6.78 0.86
N VAL A 35 5.68 8.12 0.92
CA VAL A 35 6.91 8.86 0.59
C VAL A 35 8.04 8.40 1.51
N ASP A 36 7.84 8.41 2.83
CA ASP A 36 8.84 7.97 3.82
C ASP A 36 9.21 6.48 3.68
N ARG A 37 8.30 5.66 3.18
CA ARG A 37 8.54 4.23 2.95
C ARG A 37 9.44 3.97 1.75
N VAL A 38 9.28 4.74 0.66
CA VAL A 38 9.94 4.48 -0.63
C VAL A 38 11.13 5.39 -0.89
N ASN A 39 11.28 6.51 -0.17
CA ASN A 39 12.35 7.51 -0.37
C ASN A 39 13.75 6.91 -0.24
N VAL A 40 13.92 5.85 0.55
CA VAL A 40 15.18 5.10 0.67
C VAL A 40 15.66 4.53 -0.67
N GLY A 41 14.75 4.26 -1.62
CA GLY A 41 15.09 3.84 -2.99
C GLY A 41 15.81 4.95 -3.77
N PHE A 42 15.43 6.21 -3.58
CA PHE A 42 16.09 7.37 -4.17
C PHE A 42 17.38 7.73 -3.42
N ALA A 43 17.34 7.66 -2.07
CA ALA A 43 18.53 7.87 -1.26
C ALA A 43 19.68 6.91 -1.62
N ALA A 44 19.35 5.67 -1.98
CA ALA A 44 20.32 4.62 -2.32
C ALA A 44 21.37 5.09 -3.34
N LEU A 45 20.98 5.96 -4.30
CA LEU A 45 21.87 6.49 -5.33
C LEU A 45 23.08 7.27 -4.77
N ARG A 46 22.95 7.86 -3.58
CA ARG A 46 23.99 8.62 -2.91
C ARG A 46 24.37 8.03 -1.55
N MET A 47 23.41 7.50 -0.82
CA MET A 47 23.58 6.93 0.51
C MET A 47 24.42 5.64 0.48
N ASN A 48 24.22 4.75 -0.48
CA ASN A 48 24.95 3.48 -0.54
C ASN A 48 26.47 3.69 -0.67
N PRO A 49 26.97 4.52 -1.62
CA PRO A 49 28.39 4.83 -1.68
C PRO A 49 28.91 5.52 -0.42
N ASP A 50 28.14 6.45 0.16
CA ASP A 50 28.54 7.22 1.34
C ASP A 50 28.68 6.35 2.59
N LEU A 51 27.77 5.40 2.81
CA LEU A 51 27.80 4.49 3.96
C LEU A 51 28.57 3.19 3.67
N GLY A 52 29.10 3.00 2.44
CA GLY A 52 29.78 1.77 2.04
C GLY A 52 28.85 0.56 1.97
N LEU A 53 27.56 0.75 1.68
CA LEU A 53 26.58 -0.33 1.65
C LEU A 53 26.71 -1.13 0.35
N SER A 54 26.86 -2.45 0.49
CA SER A 54 26.70 -3.36 -0.64
C SER A 54 25.21 -3.45 -1.06
N ALA A 55 24.93 -3.93 -2.28
CA ALA A 55 23.56 -4.17 -2.72
C ALA A 55 22.78 -5.12 -1.78
N ALA A 56 23.45 -6.15 -1.27
CA ALA A 56 22.85 -7.06 -0.28
C ALA A 56 22.56 -6.36 1.06
N ALA A 57 23.49 -5.53 1.56
CA ALA A 57 23.30 -4.75 2.77
C ALA A 57 22.15 -3.75 2.63
N TYR A 58 22.08 -3.04 1.50
CA TYR A 58 20.96 -2.16 1.20
C TYR A 58 19.61 -2.93 1.16
N GLY A 59 19.57 -4.05 0.43
CA GLY A 59 18.37 -4.89 0.34
C GLY A 59 17.91 -5.42 1.70
N LEU A 60 18.85 -5.85 2.56
CA LEU A 60 18.55 -6.26 3.93
C LEU A 60 17.98 -5.10 4.75
N GLY A 61 18.63 -3.93 4.73
CA GLY A 61 18.16 -2.75 5.47
C GLY A 61 16.77 -2.30 5.02
N ALA A 62 16.53 -2.24 3.70
CA ALA A 62 15.22 -1.93 3.15
C ALA A 62 14.15 -2.94 3.63
N GLY A 63 14.50 -4.23 3.67
CA GLY A 63 13.63 -5.31 4.14
C GLY A 63 13.35 -5.29 5.63
N LEU A 64 14.33 -4.91 6.48
CA LEU A 64 14.19 -4.89 7.95
C LEU A 64 13.04 -4.01 8.44
N PHE A 65 12.65 -3.00 7.69
CA PHE A 65 11.43 -2.24 7.92
C PHE A 65 10.21 -3.17 8.06
N PHE A 66 10.04 -4.11 7.15
CA PHE A 66 8.87 -5.00 7.14
C PHE A 66 8.92 -6.04 8.26
N VAL A 67 10.10 -6.40 8.73
CA VAL A 67 10.26 -7.25 9.93
C VAL A 67 9.73 -6.51 11.15
N GLY A 68 10.17 -5.27 11.38
CA GLY A 68 9.64 -4.42 12.45
C GLY A 68 8.12 -4.21 12.34
N TYR A 69 7.65 -3.89 11.14
CA TYR A 69 6.23 -3.69 10.87
C TYR A 69 5.40 -4.95 11.19
N PHE A 70 5.82 -6.12 10.72
CA PHE A 70 5.12 -7.40 10.91
C PHE A 70 4.93 -7.76 12.39
N PHE A 71 5.99 -7.70 13.19
CA PHE A 71 5.92 -8.07 14.60
C PHE A 71 5.11 -7.09 15.44
N PHE A 72 5.06 -5.82 15.06
CA PHE A 72 4.40 -4.78 15.85
C PHE A 72 3.01 -4.38 15.32
N GLU A 73 2.58 -4.85 14.14
CA GLU A 73 1.25 -4.55 13.58
C GLU A 73 0.12 -5.01 14.50
N VAL A 74 0.17 -6.26 14.98
CA VAL A 74 -0.88 -6.82 15.86
C VAL A 74 -0.88 -6.13 17.24
N PRO A 75 0.25 -6.00 17.95
CA PRO A 75 0.30 -5.23 19.20
C PRO A 75 -0.21 -3.79 19.05
N SER A 76 0.19 -3.11 17.97
CA SER A 76 -0.25 -1.74 17.69
C SER A 76 -1.76 -1.65 17.52
N ASN A 77 -2.37 -2.59 16.78
CA ASN A 77 -3.82 -2.65 16.58
C ASN A 77 -4.58 -2.91 17.90
N VAL A 78 -4.06 -3.75 18.78
CA VAL A 78 -4.67 -3.97 20.12
C VAL A 78 -4.69 -2.68 20.93
N VAL A 79 -3.59 -1.92 20.92
CA VAL A 79 -3.52 -0.63 21.63
C VAL A 79 -4.45 0.39 20.97
N LEU A 80 -4.51 0.44 19.65
CA LEU A 80 -5.39 1.32 18.89
C LEU A 80 -6.87 1.15 19.29
N HIS A 81 -7.33 -0.09 19.46
CA HIS A 81 -8.70 -0.36 19.92
C HIS A 81 -8.99 0.16 21.33
N ARG A 82 -7.97 0.20 22.21
CA ARG A 82 -8.11 0.69 23.60
C ARG A 82 -8.02 2.21 23.72
N VAL A 83 -7.12 2.81 22.96
CA VAL A 83 -6.75 4.24 23.06
C VAL A 83 -7.63 5.10 22.15
N GLY A 84 -8.15 4.52 21.05
CA GLY A 84 -8.89 5.22 20.01
C GLY A 84 -8.03 5.59 18.80
N ALA A 85 -8.68 5.60 17.62
CA ALA A 85 -7.99 5.74 16.34
C ALA A 85 -7.26 7.08 16.20
N ARG A 86 -7.89 8.21 16.58
CA ARG A 86 -7.31 9.55 16.43
C ARG A 86 -5.97 9.68 17.17
N LEU A 87 -5.98 9.37 18.46
CA LEU A 87 -4.78 9.53 19.29
C LEU A 87 -3.69 8.56 18.85
N TRP A 88 -4.07 7.33 18.48
CA TRP A 88 -3.10 6.33 18.06
C TRP A 88 -2.50 6.62 16.69
N ILE A 89 -3.28 7.10 15.70
CA ILE A 89 -2.79 7.56 14.40
C ILE A 89 -1.81 8.73 14.57
N ALA A 90 -2.18 9.72 15.40
CA ALA A 90 -1.30 10.85 15.70
C ALA A 90 0.04 10.40 16.29
N ARG A 91 0.01 9.50 17.29
CA ARG A 91 1.21 8.93 17.91
C ARG A 91 2.07 8.21 16.87
N ILE A 92 1.47 7.36 16.03
CA ILE A 92 2.18 6.66 14.96
C ILE A 92 2.87 7.67 14.05
N MET A 93 2.15 8.67 13.54
CA MET A 93 2.71 9.67 12.63
C MET A 93 3.87 10.45 13.23
N VAL A 94 3.73 10.89 14.48
CA VAL A 94 4.79 11.63 15.17
C VAL A 94 6.03 10.75 15.40
N THR A 95 5.83 9.51 15.88
CA THR A 95 6.96 8.61 16.16
C THR A 95 7.67 8.17 14.88
N TRP A 96 6.92 7.83 13.82
CA TRP A 96 7.58 7.46 12.56
C TRP A 96 8.29 8.66 11.93
N GLY A 97 7.68 9.86 11.92
CA GLY A 97 8.31 11.05 11.36
C GLY A 97 9.63 11.42 12.08
N ILE A 98 9.69 11.24 13.42
CA ILE A 98 10.93 11.39 14.17
C ILE A 98 11.98 10.36 13.76
N VAL A 99 11.58 9.08 13.64
CA VAL A 99 12.49 7.99 13.24
C VAL A 99 12.92 8.17 11.79
N ALA A 100 12.01 8.54 10.86
CA ALA A 100 12.35 8.85 9.48
C ALA A 100 13.38 9.98 9.38
N SER A 101 13.14 11.09 10.08
CA SER A 101 14.09 12.22 10.15
C SER A 101 15.43 11.79 10.75
N SER A 102 15.46 10.86 11.71
CA SER A 102 16.71 10.37 12.33
C SER A 102 17.61 9.59 11.37
N THR A 103 17.06 9.11 10.24
CA THR A 103 17.86 8.48 9.17
C THR A 103 18.94 9.44 8.63
N ALA A 104 18.70 10.73 8.69
CA ALA A 104 19.67 11.76 8.31
C ALA A 104 21.01 11.69 9.09
N PHE A 105 21.01 11.08 10.27
CA PHE A 105 22.17 11.01 11.16
C PHE A 105 22.87 9.64 11.17
N VAL A 106 22.44 8.74 10.30
CA VAL A 106 23.05 7.41 10.15
C VAL A 106 24.45 7.53 9.53
N THR A 107 25.42 6.84 10.12
CA THR A 107 26.84 6.91 9.71
C THR A 107 27.44 5.56 9.30
N ASN A 108 26.68 4.47 9.45
CA ASN A 108 27.18 3.13 9.15
C ASN A 108 26.02 2.16 8.88
N GLU A 109 26.35 0.98 8.39
CA GLU A 109 25.41 -0.09 8.04
C GLU A 109 24.51 -0.50 9.21
N LEU A 110 25.06 -0.68 10.42
CA LEU A 110 24.30 -1.09 11.59
C LEU A 110 23.26 -0.02 12.00
N GLY A 111 23.65 1.26 11.94
CA GLY A 111 22.75 2.38 12.17
C GLY A 111 21.61 2.40 11.15
N PHE A 112 21.91 2.12 9.87
CA PHE A 112 20.89 1.98 8.82
C PHE A 112 19.91 0.85 9.13
N TYR A 113 20.39 -0.32 9.52
CA TYR A 113 19.53 -1.45 9.90
C TYR A 113 18.64 -1.13 11.11
N ALA A 114 19.22 -0.51 12.14
CA ALA A 114 18.49 -0.14 13.34
C ALA A 114 17.36 0.85 13.06
N VAL A 115 17.65 1.92 12.30
CA VAL A 115 16.64 2.93 11.96
C VAL A 115 15.55 2.34 11.06
N ARG A 116 15.89 1.52 10.07
CA ARG A 116 14.90 0.86 9.20
C ARG A 116 13.97 -0.07 9.98
N PHE A 117 14.51 -0.86 10.92
CA PHE A 117 13.69 -1.70 11.81
C PHE A 117 12.78 -0.84 12.70
N LEU A 118 13.34 0.19 13.36
CA LEU A 118 12.59 1.10 14.22
C LEU A 118 11.50 1.86 13.47
N LEU A 119 11.76 2.24 12.20
CA LEU A 119 10.75 2.87 11.34
C LEU A 119 9.57 1.93 11.10
N GLY A 120 9.83 0.65 10.82
CA GLY A 120 8.79 -0.37 10.70
C GLY A 120 7.97 -0.53 11.98
N VAL A 121 8.62 -0.57 13.13
CA VAL A 121 7.96 -0.61 14.47
C VAL A 121 7.09 0.63 14.70
N ALA A 122 7.61 1.82 14.39
CA ALA A 122 6.91 3.08 14.59
C ALA A 122 5.68 3.23 13.69
N GLU A 123 5.78 2.77 12.44
CA GLU A 123 4.73 2.87 11.42
C GLU A 123 3.66 1.76 11.55
N ALA A 124 3.99 0.68 12.26
CA ALA A 124 3.09 -0.47 12.43
C ALA A 124 1.73 -0.08 12.99
N GLY A 125 0.66 -0.54 12.31
CA GLY A 125 -0.72 -0.25 12.71
C GLY A 125 -1.31 1.03 12.11
N PHE A 126 -0.56 1.80 11.31
CA PHE A 126 -1.08 3.01 10.68
C PHE A 126 -2.23 2.71 9.72
N PHE A 127 -1.99 1.83 8.74
CA PHE A 127 -3.01 1.46 7.74
C PHE A 127 -4.26 0.85 8.39
N PRO A 128 -4.17 -0.20 9.24
CA PRO A 128 -5.34 -0.72 9.96
C PRO A 128 -6.04 0.34 10.81
N GLY A 129 -5.29 1.26 11.40
CA GLY A 129 -5.83 2.38 12.17
C GLY A 129 -6.70 3.30 11.33
N ILE A 130 -6.26 3.65 10.13
CA ILE A 130 -7.06 4.44 9.18
C ILE A 130 -8.31 3.67 8.75
N ILE A 131 -8.18 2.38 8.41
CA ILE A 131 -9.33 1.56 8.01
C ILE A 131 -10.36 1.51 9.14
N LEU A 132 -9.94 1.30 10.39
CA LEU A 132 -10.83 1.35 11.55
C LEU A 132 -11.49 2.73 11.69
N TYR A 133 -10.73 3.82 11.58
CA TYR A 133 -11.26 5.18 11.62
C TYR A 133 -12.35 5.40 10.57
N LEU A 134 -12.11 4.92 9.33
CA LEU A 134 -13.10 5.02 8.25
C LEU A 134 -14.39 4.25 8.55
N THR A 135 -14.35 3.17 9.35
CA THR A 135 -15.57 2.46 9.76
C THR A 135 -16.45 3.28 10.68
N TYR A 136 -15.89 4.22 11.44
CA TYR A 136 -16.64 5.12 12.32
C TYR A 136 -17.38 6.23 11.58
N TRP A 137 -17.02 6.47 10.30
CA TRP A 137 -17.49 7.60 9.51
C TRP A 137 -18.33 7.22 8.31
N PHE A 138 -18.16 5.99 7.80
CA PHE A 138 -18.79 5.59 6.54
C PHE A 138 -19.62 4.31 6.72
N PRO A 139 -20.92 4.36 6.31
CA PRO A 139 -21.76 3.17 6.21
C PRO A 139 -21.14 2.13 5.26
N ARG A 140 -21.43 0.85 5.49
CA ARG A 140 -20.84 -0.29 4.75
C ARG A 140 -20.91 -0.13 3.23
N ALA A 141 -22.05 0.30 2.72
CA ALA A 141 -22.27 0.50 1.29
C ALA A 141 -21.31 1.51 0.64
N ARG A 142 -20.70 2.40 1.42
CA ARG A 142 -19.78 3.43 0.94
C ARG A 142 -18.30 3.12 1.26
N ARG A 143 -18.01 2.21 2.20
CA ARG A 143 -16.64 1.91 2.68
C ARG A 143 -15.70 1.48 1.56
N ALA A 144 -16.14 0.56 0.69
CA ALA A 144 -15.31 0.06 -0.41
C ALA A 144 -14.82 1.20 -1.34
N ARG A 145 -15.71 2.11 -1.71
CA ARG A 145 -15.36 3.28 -2.54
C ARG A 145 -14.39 4.23 -1.83
N VAL A 146 -14.60 4.47 -0.54
CA VAL A 146 -13.75 5.35 0.29
C VAL A 146 -12.34 4.76 0.41
N VAL A 147 -12.24 3.46 0.69
CA VAL A 147 -10.96 2.75 0.78
C VAL A 147 -10.24 2.73 -0.57
N ALA A 148 -10.96 2.52 -1.68
CA ALA A 148 -10.35 2.56 -3.02
C ALA A 148 -9.76 3.94 -3.35
N LEU A 149 -10.47 5.03 -3.00
CA LEU A 149 -9.95 6.39 -3.16
C LEU A 149 -8.71 6.65 -2.28
N PHE A 150 -8.71 6.10 -1.08
CA PHE A 150 -7.57 6.18 -0.17
C PHE A 150 -6.34 5.46 -0.73
N PHE A 151 -6.51 4.30 -1.35
CA PHE A 151 -5.42 3.55 -1.99
C PHE A 151 -4.74 4.29 -3.16
N LEU A 152 -5.40 5.25 -3.79
CA LEU A 152 -4.77 6.09 -4.83
C LEU A 152 -3.57 6.89 -4.30
N ALA A 153 -3.51 7.14 -2.99
CA ALA A 153 -2.36 7.80 -2.39
C ALA A 153 -1.06 7.01 -2.59
N VAL A 154 -1.12 5.67 -2.73
CA VAL A 154 0.08 4.81 -2.89
C VAL A 154 0.87 5.13 -4.16
N PRO A 155 0.34 4.95 -5.38
CA PRO A 155 1.10 5.29 -6.58
C PRO A 155 1.33 6.81 -6.70
N LEU A 156 0.40 7.66 -6.24
CA LEU A 156 0.56 9.11 -6.25
C LEU A 156 1.69 9.58 -5.34
N SER A 157 1.97 8.88 -4.24
CA SER A 157 3.10 9.22 -3.37
C SER A 157 4.44 9.11 -4.11
N THR A 158 4.60 8.11 -4.98
CA THR A 158 5.81 7.99 -5.80
C THR A 158 5.81 8.99 -6.96
N VAL A 159 4.65 9.27 -7.58
CA VAL A 159 4.57 10.30 -8.63
C VAL A 159 5.02 11.67 -8.14
N LEU A 160 4.65 12.03 -6.91
CA LEU A 160 5.01 13.32 -6.30
C LEU A 160 6.33 13.23 -5.53
N GLY A 161 6.54 12.14 -4.80
CA GLY A 161 7.70 11.93 -3.94
C GLY A 161 8.99 11.73 -4.74
N ALA A 162 8.97 10.98 -5.85
CA ALA A 162 10.18 10.70 -6.60
C ALA A 162 10.90 11.99 -7.09
N PRO A 163 10.22 12.93 -7.78
CA PRO A 163 10.85 14.19 -8.14
C PRO A 163 11.24 15.03 -6.93
N LEU A 164 10.42 15.02 -5.86
CA LEU A 164 10.70 15.76 -4.64
C LEU A 164 11.94 15.22 -3.93
N SER A 165 12.00 13.92 -3.67
CA SER A 165 13.13 13.26 -2.99
C SER A 165 14.43 13.50 -3.75
N THR A 166 14.42 13.31 -5.08
CA THR A 166 15.61 13.51 -5.92
C THR A 166 16.02 14.97 -5.98
N TRP A 167 15.09 15.92 -6.01
CA TRP A 167 15.37 17.35 -5.94
C TRP A 167 15.99 17.74 -4.59
N LEU A 168 15.47 17.20 -3.48
CA LEU A 168 16.03 17.40 -2.14
C LEU A 168 17.43 16.83 -2.02
N ILE A 169 17.71 15.68 -2.65
CA ILE A 169 19.05 15.09 -2.67
C ILE A 169 20.01 15.94 -3.49
N GLU A 170 19.59 16.40 -4.67
CA GLU A 170 20.46 17.16 -5.60
C GLU A 170 20.80 18.56 -5.07
N ASN A 171 19.87 19.19 -4.35
CA ASN A 171 20.00 20.58 -3.86
C ASN A 171 20.18 20.69 -2.34
N GLY A 172 20.33 19.54 -1.65
CA GLY A 172 20.37 19.49 -0.19
C GLY A 172 21.76 19.58 0.43
N ASP A 173 22.83 19.54 -0.38
CA ASP A 173 24.20 19.61 0.12
C ASP A 173 24.45 20.95 0.84
N GLY A 174 24.90 20.90 2.10
CA GLY A 174 25.15 22.09 2.94
C GLY A 174 23.91 22.75 3.55
N VAL A 175 22.69 22.33 3.17
CA VAL A 175 21.45 22.91 3.70
C VAL A 175 21.26 22.49 5.16
N LEU A 176 20.96 23.43 6.03
CA LEU A 176 20.84 23.25 7.48
C LEU A 176 22.03 22.54 8.15
N GLY A 177 23.22 22.59 7.50
CA GLY A 177 24.43 21.93 7.99
C GLY A 177 24.57 20.45 7.65
N PHE A 178 23.68 19.90 6.83
CA PHE A 178 23.84 18.54 6.30
C PHE A 178 24.87 18.56 5.16
N GLU A 179 25.96 17.82 5.33
CA GLU A 179 27.02 17.75 4.31
C GLU A 179 26.55 17.13 3.00
N GLN A 180 25.53 16.25 3.07
CA GLN A 180 25.05 15.49 1.93
C GLN A 180 23.52 15.58 1.80
N GLY A 181 23.03 15.79 0.59
CA GLY A 181 21.63 16.05 0.30
C GLY A 181 20.70 14.89 0.63
N TRP A 182 21.16 13.62 0.58
CA TRP A 182 20.33 12.49 1.01
C TRP A 182 19.97 12.56 2.51
N ARG A 183 20.85 13.12 3.35
CA ARG A 183 20.59 13.36 4.76
C ARG A 183 19.52 14.44 4.94
N PHE A 184 19.69 15.55 4.21
CA PHE A 184 18.69 16.62 4.21
C PHE A 184 17.31 16.12 3.71
N MET A 185 17.28 15.28 2.67
CA MET A 185 16.03 14.68 2.17
C MET A 185 15.28 13.93 3.27
N PHE A 186 15.91 12.99 3.98
CA PHE A 186 15.25 12.26 5.07
C PHE A 186 14.73 13.17 6.17
N PHE A 187 15.50 14.20 6.53
CA PHE A 187 15.06 15.20 7.51
C PHE A 187 13.86 15.99 7.00
N ALA A 188 13.93 16.51 5.77
CA ALA A 188 12.91 17.35 5.17
C ALA A 188 11.59 16.61 4.88
N GLU A 189 11.63 15.31 4.59
CA GLU A 189 10.43 14.49 4.34
C GLU A 189 9.84 13.95 5.65
N GLY A 190 10.64 13.63 6.66
CA GLY A 190 10.15 13.12 7.94
C GLY A 190 9.49 14.21 8.81
N VAL A 191 9.99 15.46 8.79
CA VAL A 191 9.41 16.57 9.57
C VAL A 191 7.92 16.83 9.26
N PRO A 192 7.47 16.88 7.99
CA PRO A 192 6.05 17.01 7.67
C PRO A 192 5.17 15.93 8.29
N ALA A 193 5.65 14.69 8.40
CA ALA A 193 4.91 13.61 9.04
C ALA A 193 4.67 13.91 10.54
N VAL A 194 5.66 14.47 11.25
CA VAL A 194 5.50 14.93 12.63
C VAL A 194 4.44 16.05 12.73
N LEU A 195 4.56 17.07 11.88
CA LEU A 195 3.66 18.22 11.90
C LEU A 195 2.21 17.80 11.58
N VAL A 196 2.02 17.01 10.53
CA VAL A 196 0.69 16.49 10.16
C VAL A 196 0.17 15.54 11.25
N GLY A 197 1.04 14.73 11.87
CA GLY A 197 0.68 13.90 13.02
C GLY A 197 0.13 14.69 14.21
N LEU A 198 0.70 15.85 14.51
CA LEU A 198 0.16 16.79 15.51
C LEU A 198 -1.18 17.38 15.06
N LEU A 199 -1.32 17.71 13.76
CA LEU A 199 -2.58 18.22 13.21
C LEU A 199 -3.71 17.17 13.26
N VAL A 200 -3.40 15.88 13.22
CA VAL A 200 -4.40 14.80 13.43
C VAL A 200 -5.17 14.99 14.72
N LEU A 201 -4.50 15.39 15.81
CA LEU A 201 -5.14 15.64 17.12
C LEU A 201 -6.18 16.75 17.09
N VAL A 202 -6.06 17.68 16.16
CA VAL A 202 -6.94 18.85 16.05
C VAL A 202 -8.00 18.66 14.96
N LEU A 203 -7.61 18.08 13.83
CA LEU A 203 -8.44 18.03 12.62
C LEU A 203 -9.34 16.81 12.54
N LEU A 204 -8.95 15.66 13.13
CA LEU A 204 -9.73 14.44 13.08
C LEU A 204 -10.61 14.29 14.35
N PRO A 205 -11.93 14.44 14.26
CA PRO A 205 -12.82 14.10 15.37
C PRO A 205 -12.99 12.58 15.47
N ASP A 206 -13.10 12.04 16.70
CA ASP A 206 -13.20 10.60 16.94
C ASP A 206 -14.48 9.96 16.37
N ARG A 207 -15.58 10.72 16.37
CA ARG A 207 -16.92 10.25 15.99
C ARG A 207 -17.69 11.38 15.28
N PRO A 208 -18.72 11.04 14.47
CA PRO A 208 -19.55 12.04 13.81
C PRO A 208 -20.16 13.08 14.76
N THR A 209 -20.65 12.65 15.92
CA THR A 209 -21.26 13.53 16.93
C THR A 209 -20.28 14.50 17.60
N LYS A 210 -18.97 14.25 17.50
CA LYS A 210 -17.91 15.15 17.98
C LYS A 210 -17.41 16.13 16.91
N ALA A 211 -17.91 16.02 15.67
CA ALA A 211 -17.50 16.87 14.57
C ALA A 211 -18.23 18.20 14.55
N ARG A 212 -17.57 19.27 14.97
CA ARG A 212 -18.14 20.65 14.99
C ARG A 212 -18.58 21.17 13.62
N TRP A 213 -18.13 20.56 12.55
CA TRP A 213 -18.45 20.94 11.16
C TRP A 213 -19.65 20.16 10.58
N LEU A 214 -20.20 19.18 11.29
CA LEU A 214 -21.47 18.52 10.96
C LEU A 214 -22.62 19.14 11.74
N GLU A 215 -23.78 19.20 11.10
CA GLU A 215 -25.01 19.55 11.81
C GLU A 215 -25.35 18.47 12.85
N PRO A 216 -25.78 18.85 14.04
CA PRO A 216 -26.02 17.88 15.14
C PRO A 216 -26.99 16.76 14.77
N ASP A 217 -28.05 17.05 13.99
CA ASP A 217 -29.02 16.04 13.57
C ASP A 217 -28.44 15.09 12.53
N ALA A 218 -27.68 15.60 11.55
CA ALA A 218 -27.01 14.81 10.56
C ALA A 218 -25.89 13.94 11.17
N ALA A 219 -25.18 14.47 12.18
CA ALA A 219 -24.16 13.73 12.92
C ALA A 219 -24.76 12.56 13.71
N ARG A 220 -25.87 12.81 14.43
CA ARG A 220 -26.62 11.77 15.18
C ARG A 220 -27.19 10.71 14.25
N ALA A 221 -27.79 11.12 13.13
CA ALA A 221 -28.36 10.20 12.16
C ALA A 221 -27.28 9.29 11.54
N LEU A 222 -26.12 9.84 11.19
CA LEU A 222 -24.99 9.07 10.66
C LEU A 222 -24.45 8.07 11.69
N GLU A 223 -24.23 8.50 12.92
CA GLU A 223 -23.70 7.63 13.99
C GLU A 223 -24.70 6.53 14.37
N ALA A 224 -26.00 6.85 14.45
CA ALA A 224 -27.06 5.86 14.69
C ALA A 224 -27.13 4.82 13.55
N ARG A 225 -26.98 5.26 12.30
CA ARG A 225 -26.93 4.35 11.13
C ARG A 225 -25.76 3.38 11.22
N ILE A 226 -24.55 3.88 11.50
CA ILE A 226 -23.35 3.04 11.62
C ILE A 226 -23.48 2.06 12.77
N THR A 227 -23.96 2.53 13.94
CA THR A 227 -24.19 1.68 15.11
C THR A 227 -25.22 0.58 14.83
N ALA A 228 -26.31 0.91 14.13
CA ALA A 228 -27.32 -0.08 13.74
C ALA A 228 -26.77 -1.12 12.76
N GLU A 229 -25.93 -0.70 11.79
CA GLU A 229 -25.26 -1.62 10.87
C GLU A 229 -24.26 -2.54 11.58
N ASP A 230 -23.56 -2.05 12.60
CA ASP A 230 -22.61 -2.84 13.39
C ASP A 230 -23.36 -3.80 14.36
N ALA A 231 -24.48 -3.37 14.96
CA ALA A 231 -25.32 -4.21 15.81
C ALA A 231 -26.07 -5.30 15.02
N ALA A 232 -26.42 -5.03 13.76
CA ALA A 232 -27.06 -6.00 12.87
C ALA A 232 -26.09 -7.06 12.33
N GLN A 233 -24.80 -7.00 12.69
CA GLN A 233 -23.86 -8.05 12.35
C GLN A 233 -24.24 -9.35 13.07
N VAL A 234 -24.82 -10.27 12.30
CA VAL A 234 -24.86 -11.66 12.74
C VAL A 234 -23.40 -12.12 12.89
N PRO A 235 -23.03 -12.69 14.06
CA PRO A 235 -21.72 -13.31 14.18
C PRO A 235 -21.52 -14.25 13.01
N GLY A 236 -20.52 -13.98 12.18
CA GLY A 236 -20.26 -14.83 11.02
C GLY A 236 -19.98 -16.26 11.48
N THR A 237 -20.46 -17.22 10.73
CA THR A 237 -20.32 -18.65 11.01
C THR A 237 -18.89 -19.16 10.84
N THR A 238 -18.00 -18.39 10.18
CA THR A 238 -16.60 -18.77 9.97
C THR A 238 -15.78 -18.44 11.21
N GLY A 239 -15.28 -19.48 11.90
CA GLY A 239 -14.34 -19.33 13.00
C GLY A 239 -12.97 -18.82 12.52
N MET A 240 -12.19 -18.20 13.39
CA MET A 240 -10.83 -17.78 13.09
C MET A 240 -9.95 -18.93 12.61
N ARG A 241 -10.03 -20.10 13.27
CA ARG A 241 -9.24 -21.28 12.93
C ARG A 241 -9.63 -21.85 11.57
N ASP A 242 -10.91 -21.79 11.22
CA ASP A 242 -11.43 -22.28 9.95
C ASP A 242 -10.98 -21.38 8.80
N ALA A 243 -11.02 -20.05 8.99
CA ALA A 243 -10.50 -19.09 8.03
C ALA A 243 -8.99 -19.26 7.76
N LEU A 244 -8.19 -19.48 8.81
CA LEU A 244 -6.75 -19.68 8.68
C LEU A 244 -6.39 -21.01 7.99
N ARG A 245 -7.30 -21.99 7.99
CA ARG A 245 -7.15 -23.28 7.31
C ARG A 245 -7.81 -23.34 5.93
N ASP A 246 -8.57 -22.32 5.55
CA ASP A 246 -9.20 -22.27 4.25
C ASP A 246 -8.14 -22.14 3.15
N GLY A 247 -8.06 -23.15 2.28
CA GLY A 247 -7.11 -23.17 1.17
C GLY A 247 -7.23 -21.94 0.23
N ARG A 248 -8.39 -21.27 0.18
CA ARG A 248 -8.61 -20.03 -0.59
C ARG A 248 -7.87 -18.87 0.05
N VAL A 249 -7.86 -18.78 1.37
CA VAL A 249 -7.11 -17.75 2.11
C VAL A 249 -5.61 -17.94 1.90
N VAL A 250 -5.10 -19.18 2.00
CA VAL A 250 -3.69 -19.50 1.73
C VAL A 250 -3.32 -19.15 0.28
N ALA A 251 -4.17 -19.51 -0.67
CA ALA A 251 -3.91 -19.21 -2.08
C ALA A 251 -3.93 -17.71 -2.36
N LEU A 252 -4.89 -16.95 -1.80
CA LEU A 252 -4.90 -15.48 -1.92
C LEU A 252 -3.70 -14.82 -1.21
N SER A 253 -3.18 -15.43 -0.15
CA SER A 253 -1.93 -14.99 0.48
C SER A 253 -0.73 -15.11 -0.49
N VAL A 254 -0.66 -16.20 -1.24
CA VAL A 254 0.37 -16.39 -2.30
C VAL A 254 0.17 -15.40 -3.44
N VAL A 255 -1.08 -15.18 -3.87
CA VAL A 255 -1.40 -14.19 -4.92
C VAL A 255 -0.96 -12.79 -4.49
N TYR A 256 -1.35 -12.38 -3.29
CA TYR A 256 -1.02 -11.06 -2.77
C TYR A 256 0.48 -10.90 -2.54
N PHE A 257 1.15 -11.92 -2.00
CA PHE A 257 2.62 -11.96 -1.88
C PHE A 257 3.29 -11.71 -3.23
N GLY A 258 2.89 -12.45 -4.29
CA GLY A 258 3.52 -12.34 -5.60
C GLY A 258 3.33 -10.97 -6.26
N VAL A 259 2.15 -10.37 -6.15
CA VAL A 259 1.89 -9.03 -6.70
C VAL A 259 2.63 -7.95 -5.91
N VAL A 260 2.58 -8.03 -4.57
CA VAL A 260 3.22 -7.04 -3.69
C VAL A 260 4.75 -7.18 -3.68
N PHE A 261 5.28 -8.36 -4.00
CA PHE A 261 6.72 -8.53 -4.25
C PHE A 261 7.19 -7.61 -5.38
N GLY A 262 6.46 -7.59 -6.51
CA GLY A 262 6.74 -6.66 -7.61
C GLY A 262 6.63 -5.19 -7.18
N LEU A 263 5.62 -4.84 -6.38
CA LEU A 263 5.45 -3.48 -5.87
C LEU A 263 6.68 -3.01 -5.09
N TYR A 264 7.17 -3.80 -4.14
CA TYR A 264 8.30 -3.38 -3.30
C TYR A 264 9.64 -3.43 -4.04
N VAL A 265 9.85 -4.41 -4.93
CA VAL A 265 11.08 -4.42 -5.75
C VAL A 265 11.12 -3.18 -6.64
N LEU A 266 10.01 -2.82 -7.31
CA LEU A 266 9.94 -1.57 -8.07
C LEU A 266 10.21 -0.36 -7.19
N ALA A 267 9.58 -0.27 -6.01
CA ALA A 267 9.71 0.88 -5.12
C ALA A 267 11.15 1.13 -4.67
N PHE A 268 11.92 0.07 -4.38
CA PHE A 268 13.26 0.20 -3.82
C PHE A 268 14.38 0.17 -4.87
N PHE A 269 14.16 -0.46 -6.03
CA PHE A 269 15.21 -0.64 -7.02
C PHE A 269 14.98 0.09 -8.35
N LEU A 270 13.76 0.51 -8.69
CA LEU A 270 13.53 1.21 -9.96
C LEU A 270 14.38 2.48 -10.12
N PRO A 271 14.61 3.33 -9.09
CA PRO A 271 15.52 4.46 -9.23
C PRO A 271 16.96 4.03 -9.59
N GLN A 272 17.44 2.92 -9.02
CA GLN A 272 18.76 2.37 -9.32
C GLN A 272 18.79 1.79 -10.73
N VAL A 273 17.76 1.05 -11.15
CA VAL A 273 17.63 0.54 -12.52
C VAL A 273 17.65 1.70 -13.53
N VAL A 274 16.91 2.79 -13.26
CA VAL A 274 16.94 3.98 -14.13
C VAL A 274 18.33 4.63 -14.15
N SER A 275 19.04 4.65 -13.02
CA SER A 275 20.42 5.13 -12.97
C SER A 275 21.37 4.27 -13.81
N ASP A 276 21.23 2.94 -13.75
CA ASP A 276 22.08 2.00 -14.51
C ASP A 276 21.88 2.12 -16.02
N LEU A 277 20.72 2.62 -16.51
CA LEU A 277 20.53 2.90 -17.93
C LEU A 277 21.53 3.92 -18.47
N GLN A 278 22.09 4.79 -17.60
CA GLN A 278 23.12 5.76 -18.01
C GLN A 278 24.39 5.05 -18.49
N GLU A 279 24.89 4.07 -17.74
CA GLU A 279 26.07 3.29 -18.12
C GLU A 279 25.78 2.38 -19.31
N GLN A 280 24.59 1.75 -19.31
CA GLN A 280 24.23 0.78 -20.36
C GLN A 280 24.06 1.43 -21.73
N PHE A 281 23.53 2.68 -21.79
CA PHE A 281 23.17 3.33 -23.05
C PHE A 281 23.97 4.60 -23.35
N GLY A 282 24.94 4.96 -22.50
CA GLY A 282 25.77 6.16 -22.69
C GLY A 282 24.97 7.46 -22.62
N VAL A 283 23.91 7.51 -21.79
CA VAL A 283 23.09 8.69 -21.55
C VAL A 283 23.38 9.25 -20.15
N GLU A 284 23.24 10.56 -19.97
CA GLU A 284 23.41 11.19 -18.67
C GLU A 284 22.06 11.75 -18.17
N PHE A 285 21.72 11.46 -16.93
CA PHE A 285 20.55 11.99 -16.26
C PHE A 285 20.96 12.69 -14.95
N SER A 286 20.42 13.87 -14.69
CA SER A 286 20.46 14.44 -13.33
C SER A 286 19.62 13.61 -12.37
N LEU A 287 19.86 13.74 -11.06
CA LEU A 287 19.04 13.04 -10.05
C LEU A 287 17.55 13.39 -10.19
N VAL A 288 17.21 14.65 -10.46
CA VAL A 288 15.82 15.07 -10.70
C VAL A 288 15.24 14.37 -11.93
N GLN A 289 16.01 14.21 -13.01
CA GLN A 289 15.57 13.47 -14.20
C GLN A 289 15.32 11.99 -13.86
N ILE A 290 16.19 11.34 -13.08
CA ILE A 290 15.95 9.97 -12.59
C ILE A 290 14.64 9.91 -11.81
N GLY A 291 14.38 10.87 -10.92
CA GLY A 291 13.12 10.97 -10.18
C GLY A 291 11.90 11.11 -11.08
N LEU A 292 11.96 12.01 -12.06
CA LEU A 292 10.88 12.21 -13.04
C LEU A 292 10.64 10.97 -13.89
N ILE A 293 11.69 10.32 -14.39
CA ILE A 293 11.61 9.08 -15.16
C ILE A 293 10.99 7.97 -14.30
N THR A 294 11.42 7.84 -13.05
CA THR A 294 10.86 6.86 -12.10
C THR A 294 9.38 7.11 -11.80
N ALA A 295 8.93 8.36 -11.81
CA ALA A 295 7.52 8.71 -11.57
C ALA A 295 6.59 8.27 -12.72
N VAL A 296 7.09 8.19 -13.97
CA VAL A 296 6.27 7.86 -15.15
C VAL A 296 5.55 6.51 -15.04
N PRO A 297 6.21 5.38 -14.70
CA PRO A 297 5.55 4.10 -14.49
C PRO A 297 4.40 4.16 -13.46
N TYR A 298 4.58 4.89 -12.37
CA TYR A 298 3.56 5.02 -11.33
C TYR A 298 2.38 5.91 -11.75
N ALA A 299 2.65 6.95 -12.55
CA ALA A 299 1.59 7.79 -13.13
C ALA A 299 0.70 6.97 -14.08
N VAL A 300 1.31 6.21 -14.99
CA VAL A 300 0.58 5.31 -15.90
C VAL A 300 -0.17 4.24 -15.10
N ALA A 301 0.49 3.62 -14.12
CA ALA A 301 -0.12 2.60 -13.27
C ALA A 301 -1.33 3.13 -12.49
N SER A 302 -1.29 4.38 -12.02
CA SER A 302 -2.43 5.03 -11.33
C SER A 302 -3.68 5.07 -12.21
N VAL A 303 -3.53 5.41 -13.48
CA VAL A 303 -4.64 5.45 -14.45
C VAL A 303 -5.15 4.04 -14.72
N VAL A 304 -4.25 3.10 -15.02
CA VAL A 304 -4.61 1.70 -15.33
C VAL A 304 -5.28 1.02 -14.14
N MET A 305 -4.83 1.28 -12.92
CA MET A 305 -5.43 0.79 -11.68
C MET A 305 -6.91 1.18 -11.58
N VAL A 306 -7.23 2.47 -11.83
CA VAL A 306 -8.61 2.96 -11.77
C VAL A 306 -9.48 2.35 -12.88
N LEU A 307 -8.95 2.27 -14.09
CA LEU A 307 -9.67 1.70 -15.24
C LEU A 307 -9.96 0.21 -15.03
N ASN A 308 -8.96 -0.57 -14.58
CA ASN A 308 -9.11 -1.99 -14.30
C ASN A 308 -10.12 -2.25 -13.18
N ALA A 309 -10.04 -1.49 -12.07
CA ALA A 309 -10.99 -1.62 -10.98
C ALA A 309 -12.44 -1.30 -11.41
N ARG A 310 -12.64 -0.22 -12.19
CA ARG A 310 -13.95 0.13 -12.72
C ARG A 310 -14.51 -0.93 -13.68
N HIS A 311 -13.67 -1.48 -14.55
CA HIS A 311 -14.07 -2.53 -15.49
C HIS A 311 -14.42 -3.83 -14.74
N SER A 312 -13.62 -4.21 -13.74
CA SER A 312 -13.89 -5.33 -12.84
C SER A 312 -15.24 -5.17 -12.11
N ASP A 313 -15.55 -3.94 -11.64
CA ASP A 313 -16.83 -3.65 -10.99
C ASP A 313 -18.01 -3.74 -11.96
N ALA A 314 -17.86 -3.23 -13.18
CA ALA A 314 -18.91 -3.25 -14.21
C ALA A 314 -19.21 -4.68 -14.70
N THR A 315 -18.20 -5.51 -14.85
CA THR A 315 -18.32 -6.89 -15.33
C THR A 315 -18.59 -7.89 -14.20
N ARG A 316 -18.44 -7.48 -12.93
CA ARG A 316 -18.49 -8.34 -11.73
C ARG A 316 -17.49 -9.50 -11.76
N GLU A 317 -16.46 -9.40 -12.59
CA GLU A 317 -15.42 -10.40 -12.75
C GLU A 317 -14.16 -9.94 -12.02
N ARG A 318 -13.59 -10.78 -11.14
CA ARG A 318 -12.44 -10.44 -10.31
C ARG A 318 -11.19 -11.22 -10.70
N THR A 319 -11.35 -12.49 -11.07
CA THR A 319 -10.24 -13.42 -11.29
C THR A 319 -9.35 -12.98 -12.45
N LEU A 320 -9.95 -12.66 -13.60
CA LEU A 320 -9.22 -12.20 -14.79
C LEU A 320 -8.63 -10.80 -14.59
N HIS A 321 -9.32 -9.93 -13.81
CA HIS A 321 -8.82 -8.60 -13.48
C HIS A 321 -7.65 -8.59 -12.48
N VAL A 322 -7.29 -9.76 -11.94
CA VAL A 322 -6.04 -9.98 -11.21
C VAL A 322 -5.04 -10.71 -12.10
N ALA A 323 -5.46 -11.81 -12.75
CA ALA A 323 -4.55 -12.69 -13.50
C ALA A 323 -3.95 -12.00 -14.72
N VAL A 324 -4.77 -11.34 -15.54
CA VAL A 324 -4.30 -10.68 -16.78
C VAL A 324 -3.31 -9.54 -16.46
N PRO A 325 -3.61 -8.59 -15.56
CA PRO A 325 -2.63 -7.58 -15.17
C PRO A 325 -1.33 -8.18 -14.62
N ALA A 326 -1.40 -9.23 -13.79
CA ALA A 326 -0.20 -9.89 -13.26
C ALA A 326 0.66 -10.51 -14.38
N LEU A 327 0.05 -11.20 -15.35
CA LEU A 327 0.76 -11.76 -16.51
C LEU A 327 1.34 -10.68 -17.42
N VAL A 328 0.59 -9.63 -17.69
CA VAL A 328 1.04 -8.49 -18.51
C VAL A 328 2.21 -7.78 -17.82
N GLY A 329 2.12 -7.57 -16.50
CA GLY A 329 3.22 -7.00 -15.72
C GLY A 329 4.47 -7.88 -15.69
N ALA A 330 4.30 -9.20 -15.54
CA ALA A 330 5.39 -10.18 -15.62
C ALA A 330 6.07 -10.15 -16.99
N ALA A 331 5.29 -10.10 -18.07
CA ALA A 331 5.82 -9.97 -19.43
C ALA A 331 6.56 -8.64 -19.60
N GLY A 332 6.01 -7.54 -19.08
CA GLY A 332 6.64 -6.22 -19.13
C GLY A 332 8.04 -6.22 -18.52
N VAL A 333 8.19 -6.71 -17.28
CA VAL A 333 9.49 -6.75 -16.63
C VAL A 333 10.45 -7.73 -17.31
N ALA A 334 9.97 -8.89 -17.78
CA ALA A 334 10.82 -9.86 -18.47
C ALA A 334 11.33 -9.30 -19.81
N VAL A 335 10.45 -8.66 -20.60
CA VAL A 335 10.82 -8.04 -21.89
C VAL A 335 11.80 -6.90 -21.69
N ALA A 336 11.64 -6.08 -20.63
CA ALA A 336 12.54 -4.96 -20.34
C ALA A 336 14.03 -5.36 -20.31
N LEU A 337 14.33 -6.61 -19.91
CA LEU A 337 15.70 -7.12 -19.76
C LEU A 337 16.41 -7.41 -21.10
N PHE A 338 15.67 -7.40 -22.22
CA PHE A 338 16.17 -7.70 -23.57
C PHE A 338 16.07 -6.50 -24.52
N LEU A 339 15.69 -5.32 -23.99
CA LEU A 339 15.52 -4.12 -24.82
C LEU A 339 16.81 -3.31 -24.87
N ASP A 340 17.15 -2.84 -26.06
CA ASP A 340 18.36 -2.07 -26.35
C ASP A 340 18.10 -0.56 -26.42
N SER A 341 17.04 -0.07 -25.76
CA SER A 341 16.69 1.35 -25.72
C SER A 341 16.17 1.75 -24.35
N PRO A 342 16.69 2.81 -23.71
CA PRO A 342 16.24 3.26 -22.39
C PRO A 342 14.75 3.64 -22.40
N TYR A 343 14.25 4.22 -23.50
CA TYR A 343 12.83 4.57 -23.63
C TYR A 343 11.92 3.33 -23.65
N LEU A 344 12.36 2.27 -24.34
CA LEU A 344 11.60 1.01 -24.38
C LEU A 344 11.66 0.28 -23.05
N VAL A 345 12.78 0.33 -22.32
CA VAL A 345 12.89 -0.20 -20.95
C VAL A 345 11.91 0.51 -20.03
N ILE A 346 11.87 1.85 -20.07
CA ILE A 346 10.92 2.65 -19.26
C ILE A 346 9.47 2.32 -19.64
N ALA A 347 9.16 2.19 -20.93
CA ALA A 347 7.83 1.77 -21.38
C ALA A 347 7.44 0.38 -20.86
N ALA A 348 8.36 -0.57 -20.87
CA ALA A 348 8.16 -1.91 -20.30
C ALA A 348 8.00 -1.88 -18.77
N MET A 349 8.69 -0.97 -18.07
CA MET A 349 8.47 -0.73 -16.64
C MET A 349 7.09 -0.10 -16.36
N CYS A 350 6.56 0.74 -17.26
CA CYS A 350 5.17 1.21 -17.17
C CYS A 350 4.17 0.05 -17.25
N VAL A 351 4.43 -0.92 -18.12
CA VAL A 351 3.60 -2.14 -18.23
C VAL A 351 3.70 -2.97 -16.96
N CYS A 352 4.92 -3.16 -16.42
CA CYS A 352 5.13 -3.89 -15.17
C CYS A 352 4.40 -3.22 -14.00
N ALA A 353 4.60 -1.93 -13.77
CA ALA A 353 3.95 -1.17 -12.71
C ALA A 353 2.43 -1.20 -12.85
N SER A 354 1.91 -1.05 -14.08
CA SER A 354 0.47 -1.15 -14.37
C SER A 354 -0.08 -2.52 -13.98
N GLY A 355 0.63 -3.60 -14.27
CA GLY A 355 0.24 -4.96 -13.90
C GLY A 355 0.13 -5.14 -12.38
N VAL A 356 1.13 -4.65 -11.66
CA VAL A 356 1.15 -4.69 -10.18
C VAL A 356 -0.01 -3.90 -9.58
N PHE A 357 -0.12 -2.61 -9.91
CA PHE A 357 -1.10 -1.72 -9.29
C PHE A 357 -2.53 -2.01 -9.71
N ALA A 358 -2.77 -2.49 -10.94
CA ALA A 358 -4.10 -2.86 -11.39
C ALA A 358 -4.68 -4.07 -10.63
N ALA A 359 -3.85 -5.02 -10.23
CA ALA A 359 -4.28 -6.23 -9.53
C ALA A 359 -4.67 -5.96 -8.06
N ILE A 360 -3.95 -5.07 -7.35
CA ILE A 360 -4.08 -4.88 -5.89
C ILE A 360 -5.51 -4.57 -5.42
N PRO A 361 -6.23 -3.55 -5.96
CA PRO A 361 -7.58 -3.23 -5.48
C PRO A 361 -8.57 -4.35 -5.73
N VAL A 362 -8.39 -5.13 -6.79
CA VAL A 362 -9.28 -6.23 -7.16
C VAL A 362 -9.06 -7.43 -6.25
N ILE A 363 -7.81 -7.72 -5.87
CA ILE A 363 -7.50 -8.80 -4.90
C ILE A 363 -8.30 -8.62 -3.62
N TRP A 364 -8.38 -7.38 -3.09
CA TRP A 364 -9.08 -7.08 -1.84
C TRP A 364 -10.62 -7.18 -1.93
N GLN A 365 -11.17 -7.35 -3.12
CA GLN A 365 -12.60 -7.58 -3.31
C GLN A 365 -12.96 -9.07 -3.27
N ILE A 366 -11.98 -9.99 -3.33
CA ILE A 366 -12.22 -11.43 -3.36
C ILE A 366 -12.51 -12.00 -1.96
N PRO A 367 -11.73 -11.73 -0.88
CA PRO A 367 -11.97 -12.33 0.44
C PRO A 367 -13.38 -12.12 1.00
N PRO A 368 -14.03 -10.94 0.88
CA PRO A 368 -15.39 -10.74 1.39
C PRO A 368 -16.46 -11.59 0.70
N THR A 369 -16.17 -12.20 -0.44
CA THR A 369 -17.16 -13.06 -1.14
C THR A 369 -17.37 -14.41 -0.46
N PHE A 370 -16.41 -14.86 0.36
CA PHE A 370 -16.48 -16.16 1.01
C PHE A 370 -16.11 -16.15 2.51
N LEU A 371 -15.59 -15.05 3.04
CA LEU A 371 -15.29 -14.90 4.46
C LEU A 371 -16.29 -13.97 5.12
N THR A 372 -16.77 -14.36 6.31
CA THR A 372 -17.72 -13.59 7.10
C THR A 372 -17.30 -13.52 8.56
N GLY A 373 -17.76 -12.49 9.28
CA GLY A 373 -17.57 -12.34 10.72
C GLY A 373 -16.10 -12.33 11.16
N VAL A 374 -15.79 -12.99 12.26
CA VAL A 374 -14.43 -13.05 12.84
C VAL A 374 -13.44 -13.73 11.88
N GLY A 375 -13.89 -14.71 11.11
CA GLY A 375 -13.09 -15.40 10.10
C GLY A 375 -12.63 -14.46 8.97
N ALA A 376 -13.46 -13.49 8.57
CA ALA A 376 -13.07 -12.49 7.57
C ALA A 376 -11.90 -11.63 8.07
N ALA A 377 -11.96 -11.14 9.30
CA ALA A 377 -10.89 -10.36 9.89
C ALA A 377 -9.57 -11.16 9.96
N ALA A 378 -9.64 -12.42 10.39
CA ALA A 378 -8.47 -13.29 10.48
C ALA A 378 -7.88 -13.65 9.11
N GLY A 379 -8.72 -13.97 8.11
CA GLY A 379 -8.27 -14.30 6.76
C GLY A 379 -7.65 -13.08 6.05
N ILE A 380 -8.27 -11.91 6.16
CA ILE A 380 -7.73 -10.65 5.63
C ILE A 380 -6.39 -10.31 6.28
N ALA A 381 -6.28 -10.47 7.61
CA ALA A 381 -5.03 -10.24 8.33
C ALA A 381 -3.92 -11.19 7.86
N LEU A 382 -4.22 -12.47 7.64
CA LEU A 382 -3.25 -13.44 7.14
C LEU A 382 -2.76 -13.07 5.74
N ILE A 383 -3.69 -12.74 4.82
CA ILE A 383 -3.34 -12.32 3.46
C ILE A 383 -2.43 -11.08 3.50
N ASN A 384 -2.78 -10.09 4.32
CA ASN A 384 -1.99 -8.86 4.47
C ASN A 384 -0.59 -9.13 5.04
N SER A 385 -0.49 -9.95 6.07
CA SER A 385 0.78 -10.31 6.71
C SER A 385 1.73 -11.02 5.73
N PHE A 386 1.21 -11.96 4.92
CA PHE A 386 2.01 -12.59 3.87
C PHE A 386 2.44 -11.60 2.78
N GLY A 387 1.56 -10.67 2.38
CA GLY A 387 1.92 -9.61 1.46
C GLY A 387 3.04 -8.72 1.99
N ASN A 388 2.97 -8.33 3.26
CA ASN A 388 4.03 -7.54 3.92
C ASN A 388 5.35 -8.30 4.04
N LEU A 389 5.32 -9.64 4.18
CA LEU A 389 6.54 -10.47 4.16
C LEU A 389 7.29 -10.38 2.82
N SER A 390 6.57 -10.16 1.70
CA SER A 390 7.21 -9.91 0.40
C SER A 390 8.06 -8.63 0.40
N GLY A 391 7.70 -7.66 1.24
CA GLY A 391 8.49 -6.43 1.44
C GLY A 391 9.83 -6.66 2.13
N PHE A 392 10.00 -7.77 2.86
CA PHE A 392 11.30 -8.22 3.34
C PHE A 392 12.01 -9.06 2.28
N VAL A 393 11.35 -10.10 1.78
CA VAL A 393 11.96 -11.07 0.86
C VAL A 393 12.36 -10.41 -0.47
N GLY A 394 11.54 -9.49 -1.00
CA GLY A 394 11.78 -8.83 -2.28
C GLY A 394 13.08 -8.04 -2.32
N PRO A 395 13.22 -7.01 -1.48
CA PRO A 395 14.45 -6.22 -1.45
C PRO A 395 15.70 -7.03 -1.08
N TYR A 396 15.59 -7.90 -0.08
CA TYR A 396 16.72 -8.74 0.34
C TYR A 396 17.18 -9.67 -0.80
N LEU A 397 16.25 -10.41 -1.40
CA LEU A 397 16.57 -11.36 -2.47
C LEU A 397 17.10 -10.63 -3.72
N THR A 398 16.50 -9.50 -4.10
CA THR A 398 16.95 -8.70 -5.24
C THR A 398 18.35 -8.14 -5.02
N GLY A 399 18.61 -7.55 -3.85
CA GLY A 399 19.93 -7.02 -3.50
C GLY A 399 21.00 -8.10 -3.38
N TRP A 400 20.66 -9.28 -2.81
CA TRP A 400 21.56 -10.41 -2.75
C TRP A 400 21.90 -10.95 -4.15
N LEU A 401 20.89 -11.14 -5.02
CA LEU A 401 21.09 -11.57 -6.40
C LEU A 401 21.97 -10.57 -7.17
N GLN A 402 21.69 -9.27 -7.04
CA GLN A 402 22.53 -8.24 -7.65
C GLN A 402 23.98 -8.33 -7.17
N GLY A 403 24.21 -8.58 -5.88
CA GLY A 403 25.57 -8.75 -5.33
C GLY A 403 26.30 -9.98 -5.89
N VAL A 404 25.58 -11.05 -6.23
CA VAL A 404 26.15 -12.30 -6.80
C VAL A 404 26.32 -12.22 -8.31
N THR A 405 25.35 -11.65 -9.04
CA THR A 405 25.31 -11.64 -10.51
C THR A 405 25.95 -10.38 -11.12
N GLY A 406 26.06 -9.31 -10.33
CA GLY A 406 26.58 -8.01 -10.76
C GLY A 406 25.56 -7.11 -11.45
N ASP A 407 24.30 -7.58 -11.65
CA ASP A 407 23.24 -6.81 -12.28
C ASP A 407 21.86 -7.09 -11.66
N PHE A 408 20.83 -6.32 -12.06
CA PHE A 408 19.45 -6.48 -11.58
C PHE A 408 18.66 -7.58 -12.31
N ARG A 409 19.17 -8.19 -13.36
CA ARG A 409 18.40 -9.11 -14.23
C ARG A 409 17.82 -10.28 -13.46
N ALA A 410 18.64 -10.94 -12.61
CA ALA A 410 18.19 -12.08 -11.82
C ALA A 410 17.04 -11.70 -10.88
N GLY A 411 17.14 -10.57 -10.20
CA GLY A 411 16.06 -10.04 -9.33
C GLY A 411 14.77 -9.77 -10.09
N MET A 412 14.86 -9.18 -11.28
CA MET A 412 13.69 -8.88 -12.12
C MET A 412 13.03 -10.16 -12.67
N PHE A 413 13.79 -11.21 -13.01
CA PHE A 413 13.21 -12.51 -13.36
C PHE A 413 12.45 -13.15 -12.18
N VAL A 414 12.93 -12.96 -10.95
CA VAL A 414 12.20 -13.41 -9.75
C VAL A 414 10.88 -12.66 -9.61
N VAL A 415 10.85 -11.35 -9.86
CA VAL A 415 9.59 -10.56 -9.90
C VAL A 415 8.62 -11.15 -10.93
N ALA A 416 9.07 -11.38 -12.16
CA ALA A 416 8.25 -12.00 -13.20
C ALA A 416 7.70 -13.36 -12.75
N GLY A 417 8.56 -14.21 -12.18
CA GLY A 417 8.17 -15.54 -11.66
C GLY A 417 7.07 -15.47 -10.60
N PHE A 418 7.19 -14.58 -9.62
CA PHE A 418 6.17 -14.40 -8.59
C PHE A 418 4.85 -13.84 -9.13
N MET A 419 4.90 -12.93 -10.10
CA MET A 419 3.70 -12.41 -10.76
C MET A 419 3.00 -13.48 -11.60
N VAL A 420 3.75 -14.33 -12.31
CA VAL A 420 3.19 -15.50 -13.03
C VAL A 420 2.57 -16.48 -12.02
N LEU A 421 3.26 -16.79 -10.93
CA LEU A 421 2.71 -17.64 -9.86
C LEU A 421 1.41 -17.08 -9.32
N ALA A 422 1.34 -15.78 -9.04
CA ALA A 422 0.13 -15.12 -8.58
C ALA A 422 -1.02 -15.28 -9.58
N ALA A 423 -0.75 -15.08 -10.87
CA ALA A 423 -1.75 -15.24 -11.93
C ALA A 423 -2.26 -16.69 -12.04
N VAL A 424 -1.36 -17.67 -12.01
CA VAL A 424 -1.74 -19.09 -12.05
C VAL A 424 -2.59 -19.47 -10.84
N VAL A 425 -2.16 -19.08 -9.65
CA VAL A 425 -2.88 -19.40 -8.40
C VAL A 425 -4.27 -18.77 -8.38
N VAL A 426 -4.42 -17.50 -8.77
CA VAL A 426 -5.74 -16.85 -8.79
C VAL A 426 -6.68 -17.48 -9.82
N LEU A 427 -6.17 -17.92 -10.97
CA LEU A 427 -6.97 -18.62 -11.99
C LEU A 427 -7.46 -19.98 -11.48
N VAL A 428 -6.63 -20.72 -10.74
CA VAL A 428 -7.01 -22.00 -10.14
C VAL A 428 -8.09 -21.82 -9.06
N VAL A 429 -7.92 -20.80 -8.21
CA VAL A 429 -8.87 -20.50 -7.13
C VAL A 429 -10.18 -19.93 -7.68
N GLY A 430 -10.11 -19.02 -8.64
CA GLY A 430 -11.28 -18.38 -9.26
C GLY A 430 -12.23 -19.41 -9.90
N ARG A 431 -11.69 -20.45 -10.54
CA ARG A 431 -12.50 -21.56 -11.08
C ARG A 431 -13.26 -22.32 -9.99
N ARG A 432 -12.74 -22.37 -8.76
CA ARG A 432 -13.39 -23.04 -7.61
C ARG A 432 -14.42 -22.14 -6.89
N VAL A 433 -14.27 -20.82 -6.99
CA VAL A 433 -15.19 -19.84 -6.39
C VAL A 433 -16.36 -19.56 -7.33
N GLY A 434 -16.14 -19.40 -8.65
CA GLY A 434 -17.15 -19.09 -9.66
C GLY A 434 -18.18 -20.21 -9.89
N THR A 435 -17.91 -21.45 -9.50
CA THR A 435 -18.88 -22.56 -9.62
C THR A 435 -19.98 -22.57 -8.53
N ARG A 436 -19.99 -21.57 -7.62
CA ARG A 436 -21.01 -21.46 -6.56
C ARG A 436 -21.97 -20.27 -6.70
N ASP A 437 -21.68 -19.30 -7.55
CA ASP A 437 -22.59 -18.14 -7.76
C ASP A 437 -23.73 -18.41 -8.77
N ASP A 438 -23.76 -19.57 -9.44
CA ASP A 438 -24.84 -19.98 -10.34
C ASP A 438 -26.06 -20.61 -9.62
N GLY A 439 -26.10 -20.52 -8.29
CA GLY A 439 -27.25 -20.90 -7.48
C GLY A 439 -28.39 -19.91 -7.62
N ALA A 440 -29.13 -20.01 -8.72
CA ALA A 440 -30.46 -19.41 -8.85
C ALA A 440 -31.31 -19.79 -7.63
N PRO A 441 -32.13 -18.88 -7.06
CA PRO A 441 -33.10 -19.26 -6.05
C PRO A 441 -34.06 -20.24 -6.68
N THR A 442 -34.00 -21.50 -6.27
CA THR A 442 -35.07 -22.47 -6.55
C THR A 442 -36.36 -21.90 -6.02
N THR A 443 -37.17 -21.38 -6.90
CA THR A 443 -38.60 -21.18 -6.65
C THR A 443 -39.17 -22.55 -6.32
N ALA A 444 -39.17 -22.91 -5.04
CA ALA A 444 -39.96 -24.01 -4.53
C ALA A 444 -41.42 -23.65 -4.77
N GLY A 445 -42.00 -24.29 -5.77
CA GLY A 445 -43.41 -24.13 -6.13
C GLY A 445 -44.30 -24.41 -4.93
N VAL A 446 -45.05 -23.40 -4.56
CA VAL A 446 -46.30 -23.58 -3.82
C VAL A 446 -47.27 -24.18 -4.85
N ARG A 447 -47.50 -25.46 -4.78
CA ARG A 447 -48.69 -26.09 -5.35
C ARG A 447 -49.65 -26.34 -4.20
N SER A 448 -50.80 -25.71 -4.33
CA SER A 448 -52.14 -25.96 -3.78
C SER A 448 -52.28 -26.70 -2.47
#